data_91c584520f4f28d10127882c1d7edad7
#
_entry.id   91c584520f4f28d10127882c1d7edad7
#
_cell.length_a   1.000
_cell.length_b   1.000
_cell.length_c   1.000
_cell.angle_alpha   90.00
_cell.angle_beta   90.00
_cell.angle_gamma   90.00
#
_symmetry.space_group_name_H-M   'P 1'
#
loop_
_entity.id
_entity.type
_entity.pdbx_description
1 polymer ?
#
loop_
_entity_poly.entity_id
_entity_poly.type
_entity_poly.pdbx_seq_one_letter_code
_entity_poly.pdbx_strand_id
1 'polypeptide(L)'
;MSELSHLDQLEAEAIYIIREVAASCEKPVMLYSIGKDSSVMLHLALKAFYPEKPPFPFLHVNTTWKFKEMIEFRDKIAKEKGIDMIVYTNEEGVKQGINPFDHGSAYTDIMKTQALKQALTKYGFTAAFGGGRRDEEKSRAKERIFSFRNLSLIHI
;
A
#
# COMPACT_ATOMS: atom_id res chain seq x y z
N MET A 1 29.42 19.00 14.06
CA MET A 1 28.40 18.26 13.29
C MET A 1 27.06 18.44 13.99
N SER A 2 26.05 18.85 13.23
CA SER A 2 24.71 18.90 13.77
C SER A 2 24.14 17.49 13.87
N GLU A 3 23.46 17.19 14.97
CA GLU A 3 22.76 15.94 15.10
C GLU A 3 21.53 15.93 14.17
N LEU A 4 21.20 14.75 13.64
CA LEU A 4 19.99 14.58 12.86
C LEU A 4 18.78 14.76 13.77
N SER A 5 17.76 15.45 13.30
CA SER A 5 16.49 15.53 14.02
C SER A 5 15.85 14.15 14.10
N HIS A 6 14.89 14.00 15.00
CA HIS A 6 14.15 12.76 15.12
C HIS A 6 13.47 12.38 13.81
N LEU A 7 12.91 13.36 13.09
CA LEU A 7 12.28 13.13 11.80
C LEU A 7 13.30 12.70 10.74
N ASP A 8 14.48 13.28 10.73
CA ASP A 8 15.53 12.88 9.80
C ASP A 8 15.97 11.45 10.04
N GLN A 9 16.04 11.02 11.30
CA GLN A 9 16.37 9.65 11.66
C GLN A 9 15.29 8.68 11.20
N LEU A 10 14.01 9.01 11.39
CA LEU A 10 12.90 8.19 10.94
C LEU A 10 12.87 8.07 9.42
N GLU A 11 13.12 9.17 8.73
CA GLU A 11 13.20 9.17 7.27
C GLU A 11 14.34 8.27 6.77
N ALA A 12 15.52 8.40 7.36
CA ALA A 12 16.67 7.58 6.98
C ALA A 12 16.41 6.10 7.22
N GLU A 13 15.78 5.76 8.34
CA GLU A 13 15.41 4.38 8.65
C GLU A 13 14.39 3.84 7.64
N ALA A 14 13.35 4.61 7.32
CA ALA A 14 12.34 4.21 6.35
C ALA A 14 12.93 3.97 4.96
N ILE A 15 13.81 4.86 4.52
CA ILE A 15 14.50 4.73 3.23
C ILE A 15 15.37 3.46 3.22
N TYR A 16 16.07 3.18 4.31
CA TYR A 16 16.87 1.97 4.45
C TYR A 16 15.99 0.71 4.32
N ILE A 17 14.86 0.68 5.02
CA ILE A 17 13.93 -0.46 4.98
C ILE A 17 13.41 -0.67 3.56
N ILE A 18 13.01 0.39 2.88
CA ILE A 18 12.50 0.30 1.51
C ILE A 18 13.56 -0.27 0.57
N ARG A 19 14.79 0.22 0.66
CA ARG A 19 15.91 -0.27 -0.16
C ARG A 19 16.24 -1.73 0.14
N GLU A 20 16.20 -2.13 1.41
CA GLU A 20 16.48 -3.49 1.85
C GLU A 20 15.46 -4.47 1.28
N VAL A 21 14.17 -4.17 1.37
CA VAL A 21 13.13 -5.02 0.84
C VAL A 21 13.22 -5.11 -0.69
N ALA A 22 13.48 -3.99 -1.35
CA ALA A 22 13.61 -3.97 -2.81
C ALA A 22 14.79 -4.84 -3.28
N ALA A 23 15.87 -4.89 -2.50
CA ALA A 23 17.03 -5.69 -2.83
C ALA A 23 16.86 -7.18 -2.48
N SER A 24 16.10 -7.48 -1.43
CA SER A 24 15.97 -8.83 -0.88
C SER A 24 14.79 -9.63 -1.44
N CYS A 25 13.76 -8.96 -1.93
CA CYS A 25 12.54 -9.61 -2.42
C CYS A 25 12.44 -9.53 -3.93
N GLU A 26 12.00 -10.63 -4.56
CA GLU A 26 11.92 -10.72 -6.02
C GLU A 26 10.88 -9.79 -6.64
N LYS A 27 9.69 -9.73 -6.05
CA LYS A 27 8.59 -8.93 -6.59
C LYS A 27 7.88 -8.13 -5.49
N PRO A 28 8.49 -7.03 -5.02
CA PRO A 28 7.82 -6.18 -4.06
C PRO A 28 6.78 -5.28 -4.73
N VAL A 29 5.80 -4.85 -3.95
CA VAL A 29 4.78 -3.89 -4.36
C VAL A 29 4.51 -2.95 -3.19
N MET A 30 4.26 -1.68 -3.48
CA MET A 30 3.88 -0.71 -2.44
C MET A 30 2.38 -0.44 -2.54
N LEU A 31 1.68 -0.63 -1.43
CA LEU A 31 0.25 -0.35 -1.37
C LEU A 31 0.02 1.15 -1.34
N TYR A 32 -0.91 1.63 -2.14
CA TYR A 32 -1.25 3.05 -2.24
C TYR A 32 -2.76 3.25 -2.10
N SER A 33 -3.17 3.80 -0.97
CA SER A 33 -4.60 4.00 -0.65
C SER A 33 -5.09 5.44 -0.85
N ILE A 34 -4.22 6.31 -1.37
CA ILE A 34 -4.49 7.75 -1.58
C ILE A 34 -4.51 8.55 -0.25
N GLY A 35 -4.40 7.87 0.90
CA GLY A 35 -4.35 8.53 2.20
C GLY A 35 -3.00 9.17 2.49
N LYS A 36 -2.92 9.87 3.62
CA LYS A 36 -1.69 10.57 4.03
C LYS A 36 -0.51 9.63 4.22
N ASP A 37 -0.75 8.46 4.84
CA ASP A 37 0.33 7.52 5.13
C ASP A 37 0.91 6.91 3.86
N SER A 38 0.06 6.52 2.93
CA SER A 38 0.52 6.00 1.65
C SER A 38 1.19 7.07 0.80
N SER A 39 0.78 8.33 0.93
CA SER A 39 1.43 9.44 0.23
C SER A 39 2.83 9.70 0.79
N VAL A 40 3.01 9.60 2.10
CA VAL A 40 4.34 9.69 2.74
C VAL A 40 5.22 8.54 2.27
N MET A 41 4.69 7.32 2.23
CA MET A 41 5.44 6.15 1.75
C MET A 41 5.85 6.30 0.30
N LEU A 42 4.98 6.82 -0.55
CA LEU A 42 5.30 7.11 -1.95
C LEU A 42 6.45 8.10 -2.03
N HIS A 43 6.39 9.19 -1.26
CA HIS A 43 7.45 10.19 -1.21
C HIS A 43 8.79 9.57 -0.79
N LEU A 44 8.77 8.73 0.26
CA LEU A 44 9.97 8.07 0.75
C LEU A 44 10.54 7.09 -0.29
N ALA A 45 9.67 6.37 -1.00
CA ALA A 45 10.09 5.46 -2.06
C ALA A 45 10.76 6.22 -3.21
N LEU A 46 10.18 7.33 -3.63
CA LEU A 46 10.78 8.18 -4.66
C LEU A 46 12.14 8.71 -4.22
N LYS A 47 12.25 9.13 -2.98
CA LYS A 47 13.50 9.64 -2.41
C LYS A 47 14.57 8.55 -2.28
N ALA A 48 14.13 7.33 -1.92
CA ALA A 48 15.05 6.20 -1.74
C ALA A 48 15.78 5.82 -3.02
N PHE A 49 15.17 6.03 -4.18
CA PHE A 49 15.71 5.61 -5.48
C PHE A 49 16.04 6.78 -6.40
N TYR A 50 15.86 8.02 -5.95
CA TYR A 50 16.19 9.21 -6.74
C TYR A 50 17.63 9.12 -7.30
N PRO A 51 17.87 9.47 -8.58
CA PRO A 51 16.94 10.06 -9.56
C PRO A 51 16.12 9.04 -10.35
N GLU A 52 16.29 7.77 -10.08
CA GLU A 52 15.55 6.69 -10.71
C GLU A 52 14.16 6.54 -10.10
N LYS A 53 13.22 5.95 -10.83
CA LYS A 53 11.94 5.60 -10.23
C LYS A 53 12.08 4.33 -9.39
N PRO A 54 11.20 4.10 -8.40
CA PRO A 54 11.25 2.88 -7.60
C PRO A 54 11.19 1.62 -8.49
N PRO A 55 12.00 0.57 -8.18
CA PRO A 55 12.03 -0.64 -8.98
C PRO A 55 10.90 -1.61 -8.68
N PHE A 56 9.76 -1.11 -8.27
CA PHE A 56 8.56 -1.89 -7.97
C PHE A 56 7.32 -1.08 -8.28
N PRO A 57 6.20 -1.76 -8.61
CA PRO A 57 4.95 -1.06 -8.87
C PRO A 57 4.23 -0.67 -7.58
N PHE A 58 3.22 0.18 -7.73
CA PHE A 58 2.31 0.58 -6.68
C PHE A 58 0.96 -0.07 -6.96
N LEU A 59 0.28 -0.50 -5.91
CA LEU A 59 -1.02 -1.16 -6.01
C LEU A 59 -2.08 -0.35 -5.29
N HIS A 60 -3.10 0.04 -6.03
CA HIS A 60 -4.31 0.64 -5.49
C HIS A 60 -5.46 -0.34 -5.61
N VAL A 61 -6.04 -0.72 -4.47
CA VAL A 61 -7.25 -1.54 -4.46
C VAL A 61 -8.45 -0.61 -4.58
N ASN A 62 -9.13 -0.68 -5.72
CA ASN A 62 -10.31 0.14 -5.98
C ASN A 62 -11.53 -0.53 -5.36
N THR A 63 -12.09 0.09 -4.32
CA THR A 63 -13.26 -0.41 -3.63
C THR A 63 -14.57 0.05 -4.27
N THR A 64 -14.51 0.80 -5.36
CA THR A 64 -15.58 1.34 -6.20
C THR A 64 -16.39 2.47 -5.55
N TRP A 65 -16.43 2.57 -4.23
CA TRP A 65 -17.18 3.60 -3.50
C TRP A 65 -16.25 4.71 -3.02
N LYS A 66 -15.55 5.37 -3.96
CA LYS A 66 -14.64 6.47 -3.69
C LYS A 66 -15.11 7.74 -4.42
N PHE A 67 -14.74 8.89 -3.87
CA PHE A 67 -15.00 10.16 -4.53
C PHE A 67 -14.22 10.24 -5.85
N LYS A 68 -14.84 10.85 -6.85
CA LYS A 68 -14.24 11.06 -8.16
C LYS A 68 -12.91 11.79 -8.05
N GLU A 69 -12.85 12.80 -7.18
CA GLU A 69 -11.65 13.59 -6.95
C GLU A 69 -10.46 12.74 -6.45
N MET A 70 -10.73 11.72 -5.66
CA MET A 70 -9.70 10.81 -5.18
C MET A 70 -9.11 9.98 -6.32
N ILE A 71 -9.95 9.52 -7.23
CA ILE A 71 -9.53 8.75 -8.40
C ILE A 71 -8.70 9.62 -9.35
N GLU A 72 -9.15 10.85 -9.58
CA GLU A 72 -8.43 11.82 -10.41
C GLU A 72 -7.07 12.16 -9.81
N PHE A 73 -7.01 12.34 -8.50
CA PHE A 73 -5.77 12.61 -7.78
C PHE A 73 -4.79 11.44 -7.90
N ARG A 74 -5.28 10.21 -7.74
CA ARG A 74 -4.48 9.00 -7.90
C ARG A 74 -3.84 8.94 -9.28
N ASP A 75 -4.64 9.15 -10.33
CA ASP A 75 -4.17 9.08 -11.71
C ASP A 75 -3.20 10.21 -12.02
N LYS A 76 -3.44 11.40 -11.47
CA LYS A 76 -2.55 12.55 -11.61
C LYS A 76 -1.19 12.27 -10.98
N ILE A 77 -1.16 11.75 -9.76
CA ILE A 77 0.07 11.43 -9.05
C ILE A 77 0.87 10.36 -9.80
N ALA A 78 0.21 9.31 -10.27
CA ALA A 78 0.86 8.26 -11.03
C ALA A 78 1.55 8.82 -12.28
N LYS A 79 0.87 9.70 -13.00
CA LYS A 79 1.40 10.33 -14.22
C LYS A 79 2.54 11.29 -13.91
N GLU A 80 2.35 12.18 -12.93
CA GLU A 80 3.36 13.20 -12.59
C GLU A 80 4.64 12.58 -12.04
N LYS A 81 4.53 11.53 -11.26
CA LYS A 81 5.69 10.86 -10.64
C LYS A 81 6.28 9.76 -11.51
N GLY A 82 5.63 9.42 -12.62
CA GLY A 82 6.11 8.38 -13.53
C GLY A 82 6.17 7.00 -12.89
N ILE A 83 5.29 6.71 -11.95
CA ILE A 83 5.25 5.43 -11.25
C ILE A 83 4.30 4.45 -11.94
N ASP A 84 4.59 3.16 -11.80
CA ASP A 84 3.71 2.10 -12.32
C ASP A 84 2.61 1.86 -11.30
N MET A 85 1.40 2.31 -11.62
CA MET A 85 0.24 2.15 -10.74
C MET A 85 -0.66 1.04 -11.27
N ILE A 86 -0.82 -0.01 -10.45
CA ILE A 86 -1.75 -1.09 -10.73
C ILE A 86 -3.03 -0.80 -9.95
N VAL A 87 -4.17 -0.78 -10.64
CA VAL A 87 -5.48 -0.61 -10.02
C VAL A 87 -6.19 -1.94 -10.10
N TYR A 88 -6.57 -2.49 -8.96
CA TYR A 88 -7.25 -3.77 -8.88
C TYR A 88 -8.60 -3.64 -8.18
N THR A 89 -9.61 -4.26 -8.77
CA THR A 89 -10.97 -4.30 -8.23
C THR A 89 -11.42 -5.75 -8.10
N ASN A 90 -12.11 -6.08 -7.02
CA ASN A 90 -12.74 -7.38 -6.88
C ASN A 90 -14.01 -7.40 -7.76
N GLU A 91 -13.88 -7.86 -9.01
CA GLU A 91 -14.95 -7.90 -9.99
C GLU A 91 -16.15 -8.71 -9.52
N GLU A 92 -15.91 -9.78 -8.78
CA GLU A 92 -16.99 -10.60 -8.24
C GLU A 92 -17.81 -9.85 -7.21
N GLY A 93 -17.16 -9.09 -6.35
CA GLY A 93 -17.86 -8.22 -5.40
C GLY A 93 -18.71 -7.17 -6.11
N VAL A 94 -18.20 -6.61 -7.22
CA VAL A 94 -18.96 -5.67 -8.04
C VAL A 94 -20.20 -6.33 -8.62
N LYS A 95 -20.06 -7.53 -9.16
CA LYS A 95 -21.19 -8.30 -9.72
C LYS A 95 -22.25 -8.62 -8.70
N GLN A 96 -21.85 -8.85 -7.45
CA GLN A 96 -22.76 -9.13 -6.35
C GLN A 96 -23.41 -7.85 -5.77
N GLY A 97 -23.03 -6.67 -6.28
CA GLY A 97 -23.57 -5.41 -5.80
C GLY A 97 -23.15 -5.04 -4.39
N ILE A 98 -21.96 -5.49 -3.96
CA ILE A 98 -21.45 -5.21 -2.62
C ILE A 98 -21.22 -3.71 -2.44
N ASN A 99 -21.78 -3.13 -1.39
CA ASN A 99 -21.69 -1.70 -1.10
C ASN A 99 -21.60 -1.46 0.42
N PRO A 100 -21.08 -0.27 0.85
CA PRO A 100 -20.88 0.00 2.28
C PRO A 100 -22.17 0.21 3.06
N PHE A 101 -23.25 0.57 2.39
CA PHE A 101 -24.55 0.87 3.06
C PHE A 101 -25.27 -0.41 3.48
N ASP A 102 -25.28 -1.42 2.60
CA ASP A 102 -26.00 -2.67 2.84
C ASP A 102 -25.16 -3.75 3.49
N HIS A 103 -23.84 -3.69 3.34
CA HIS A 103 -22.94 -4.78 3.71
C HIS A 103 -21.97 -4.46 4.85
N GLY A 104 -21.85 -3.19 5.26
CA GLY A 104 -21.03 -2.78 6.40
C GLY A 104 -19.60 -3.31 6.37
N SER A 105 -19.21 -4.07 7.39
CA SER A 105 -17.85 -4.63 7.49
C SER A 105 -17.56 -5.67 6.39
N ALA A 106 -18.58 -6.35 5.89
CA ALA A 106 -18.41 -7.29 4.78
C ALA A 106 -17.95 -6.58 3.50
N TYR A 107 -18.40 -5.34 3.27
CA TYR A 107 -17.92 -4.53 2.16
C TYR A 107 -16.41 -4.36 2.22
N THR A 108 -15.86 -3.97 3.38
CA THR A 108 -14.43 -3.78 3.56
C THR A 108 -13.67 -5.09 3.34
N ASP A 109 -14.17 -6.19 3.90
CA ASP A 109 -13.54 -7.50 3.72
C ASP A 109 -13.51 -7.91 2.24
N ILE A 110 -14.64 -7.83 1.56
CA ILE A 110 -14.76 -8.30 0.16
C ILE A 110 -14.03 -7.37 -0.80
N MET A 111 -14.28 -6.07 -0.70
CA MET A 111 -13.77 -5.12 -1.70
C MET A 111 -12.35 -4.67 -1.45
N LYS A 112 -11.82 -4.87 -0.24
CA LYS A 112 -10.46 -4.47 0.11
C LYS A 112 -9.58 -5.65 0.46
N THR A 113 -9.89 -6.39 1.50
CA THR A 113 -9.03 -7.49 2.00
C THR A 113 -8.93 -8.64 1.01
N GLN A 114 -10.06 -9.14 0.53
CA GLN A 114 -10.06 -10.22 -0.46
C GLN A 114 -9.49 -9.74 -1.79
N ALA A 115 -9.80 -8.52 -2.20
CA ALA A 115 -9.23 -7.93 -3.42
C ALA A 115 -7.70 -7.82 -3.33
N LEU A 116 -7.17 -7.44 -2.16
CA LEU A 116 -5.73 -7.38 -1.94
C LEU A 116 -5.09 -8.77 -2.08
N LYS A 117 -5.68 -9.79 -1.47
CA LYS A 117 -5.19 -11.17 -1.62
C LYS A 117 -5.20 -11.63 -3.07
N GLN A 118 -6.29 -11.34 -3.77
CA GLN A 118 -6.42 -11.68 -5.20
C GLN A 118 -5.33 -11.02 -6.03
N ALA A 119 -5.10 -9.73 -5.81
CA ALA A 119 -4.08 -8.98 -6.54
C ALA A 119 -2.67 -9.51 -6.26
N LEU A 120 -2.33 -9.75 -5.00
CA LEU A 120 -1.02 -10.27 -4.63
C LEU A 120 -0.76 -11.63 -5.28
N THR A 121 -1.78 -12.49 -5.34
CA THR A 121 -1.69 -13.79 -5.97
C THR A 121 -1.60 -13.69 -7.50
N LYS A 122 -2.47 -12.86 -8.10
CA LYS A 122 -2.53 -12.70 -9.56
C LYS A 122 -1.22 -12.20 -10.14
N TYR A 123 -0.61 -11.22 -9.51
CA TYR A 123 0.63 -10.62 -9.99
C TYR A 123 1.89 -11.30 -9.44
N GLY A 124 1.72 -12.25 -8.51
CA GLY A 124 2.84 -12.98 -7.93
C GLY A 124 3.76 -12.15 -7.05
N PHE A 125 3.24 -11.15 -6.36
CA PHE A 125 4.04 -10.32 -5.47
C PHE A 125 4.54 -11.12 -4.28
N THR A 126 5.80 -10.92 -3.91
CA THR A 126 6.44 -11.62 -2.79
C THR A 126 6.57 -10.77 -1.55
N ALA A 127 6.42 -9.46 -1.67
CA ALA A 127 6.46 -8.55 -0.54
C ALA A 127 5.53 -7.37 -0.80
N ALA A 128 4.91 -6.84 0.24
CA ALA A 128 4.06 -5.67 0.16
C ALA A 128 4.46 -4.67 1.24
N PHE A 129 4.68 -3.41 0.83
CA PHE A 129 4.88 -2.31 1.76
C PHE A 129 3.53 -1.76 2.17
N GLY A 130 3.28 -1.67 3.46
CA GLY A 130 2.08 -1.06 4.00
C GLY A 130 2.43 -0.07 5.10
N GLY A 131 1.67 1.02 5.19
CA GLY A 131 1.85 2.04 6.22
C GLY A 131 0.91 1.80 7.39
N GLY A 132 1.42 1.90 8.61
CA GLY A 132 0.61 1.78 9.80
C GLY A 132 1.47 1.96 11.04
N ARG A 133 0.87 2.46 12.11
CA ARG A 133 1.55 2.63 13.38
C ARG A 133 0.89 1.75 14.43
N ARG A 134 1.69 1.24 15.36
CA ARG A 134 1.20 0.39 16.44
C ARG A 134 0.21 1.09 17.36
N ASP A 135 0.38 2.39 17.54
CA ASP A 135 -0.45 3.21 18.42
C ASP A 135 -1.70 3.77 17.73
N GLU A 136 -1.87 3.48 16.45
CA GLU A 136 -2.98 4.00 15.66
C GLU A 136 -4.30 3.28 15.97
N GLU A 137 -4.24 1.97 16.09
CA GLU A 137 -5.38 1.11 16.40
C GLU A 137 -4.94 -0.06 17.26
N LYS A 138 -5.86 -0.54 18.10
CA LYS A 138 -5.60 -1.67 18.97
C LYS A 138 -5.23 -2.94 18.20
N SER A 139 -5.86 -3.16 17.05
CA SER A 139 -5.57 -4.30 16.17
C SER A 139 -4.17 -4.25 15.56
N ARG A 140 -3.53 -3.07 15.55
CA ARG A 140 -2.18 -2.88 15.00
C ARG A 140 -1.09 -2.90 16.06
N ALA A 141 -1.44 -3.09 17.33
CA ALA A 141 -0.47 -3.08 18.43
C ALA A 141 0.63 -4.15 18.26
N LYS A 142 0.34 -5.22 17.56
CA LYS A 142 1.26 -6.34 17.31
C LYS A 142 2.07 -6.19 16.02
N GLU A 143 1.86 -5.14 15.25
CA GLU A 143 2.56 -4.95 13.97
C GLU A 143 4.06 -4.77 14.16
N ARG A 144 4.81 -5.29 13.22
CA ARG A 144 6.28 -5.25 13.19
C ARG A 144 6.74 -4.62 11.88
N ILE A 145 8.02 -4.22 11.83
CA ILE A 145 8.61 -3.69 10.59
C ILE A 145 8.54 -4.74 9.49
N PHE A 146 8.96 -5.97 9.80
CA PHE A 146 8.87 -7.10 8.85
C PHE A 146 7.93 -8.15 9.41
N SER A 147 7.06 -8.67 8.56
CA SER A 147 6.13 -9.71 8.92
C SER A 147 6.06 -10.74 7.79
N PHE A 148 6.24 -12.01 8.13
CA PHE A 148 6.09 -13.12 7.18
C PHE A 148 4.67 -13.65 7.29
N ARG A 149 3.94 -13.62 6.17
CA ARG A 149 2.53 -14.02 6.16
C ARG A 149 2.24 -15.01 5.04
N ASN A 150 1.42 -15.99 5.35
CA ASN A 150 0.80 -16.83 4.34
C ASN A 150 -0.49 -16.12 3.88
N LEU A 151 -0.69 -15.99 2.57
CA LEU A 151 -1.86 -15.30 2.02
C LEU A 151 -3.19 -15.89 2.51
N SER A 152 -3.23 -17.19 2.76
CA SER A 152 -4.42 -17.85 3.30
C SER A 152 -4.76 -17.44 4.73
N LEU A 153 -3.78 -16.90 5.47
CA LEU A 153 -3.93 -16.49 6.86
C LEU A 153 -4.02 -14.98 7.04
N ILE A 154 -4.12 -14.21 5.98
CA ILE A 154 -4.31 -12.77 6.08
C ILE A 154 -5.77 -12.51 6.38
N HIS A 155 -6.04 -12.28 7.66
CA HIS A 155 -7.34 -11.84 8.16
C HIS A 155 -7.15 -10.49 8.81
N ILE A 156 -7.94 -9.55 8.41
CA ILE A 156 -7.89 -8.21 8.97
C ILE A 156 -9.23 -7.88 9.59
#